data_b9c96b42036c7e99ca09e54d80f6ce6a
#
_entry.id   b9c96b42036c7e99ca09e54d80f6ce6a
#
_cell.length_a   1.000
_cell.length_b   1.000
_cell.length_c   1.000
_cell.angle_alpha   90.00
_cell.angle_beta   90.00
_cell.angle_gamma   90.00
#
_symmetry.space_group_name_H-M   'P 1'
#
loop_
_entity.id
_entity.type
_entity.pdbx_description
1 polymer ?
#
loop_
_entity_poly.entity_id
_entity_poly.type
_entity_poly.pdbx_seq_one_letter_code
_entity_poly.pdbx_strand_id
1 'polypeptide(L)'
;MNFQIPQTYQRILITGGAGFIGGCLVRKLLNKTESNIFNLDKLTYASDLFGVNSELKKLGVKAVDRYQFIKVDLANKDLLSQVIKKVDPDIVFNLAAESHVDRSIDDPEIFLRSNVIGSFNLLEVLRSHYEKLSFERKSFFRLHHVSTDEVYGSAKGKSKFSEKTPYNPNSPYSATKASSDHLVRA
;
A
#
# COMPACT_ATOMS: atom_id res chain seq x y z
N MET A 1 19.81 -10.16 2.63
CA MET A 1 18.65 -10.83 1.98
C MET A 1 18.59 -10.41 0.52
N ASN A 2 18.63 -11.36 -0.40
CA ASN A 2 18.39 -11.07 -1.81
C ASN A 2 16.89 -10.83 -2.00
N PHE A 3 16.53 -9.59 -2.32
CA PHE A 3 15.16 -9.24 -2.65
C PHE A 3 14.87 -9.77 -4.07
N GLN A 4 14.03 -10.79 -4.15
CA GLN A 4 13.59 -11.36 -5.43
C GLN A 4 12.08 -11.35 -5.49
N ILE A 5 11.54 -10.69 -6.50
CA ILE A 5 10.13 -10.82 -6.87
C ILE A 5 10.06 -11.83 -8.02
N PRO A 6 9.18 -12.83 -7.96
CA PRO A 6 8.99 -13.76 -9.06
C PRO A 6 8.70 -13.03 -10.37
N GLN A 7 9.29 -13.47 -11.46
CA GLN A 7 9.07 -12.89 -12.80
C GLN A 7 7.62 -12.97 -13.29
N THR A 8 6.78 -13.75 -12.61
CA THR A 8 5.33 -13.83 -12.85
C THR A 8 4.60 -12.52 -12.58
N TYR A 9 5.14 -11.63 -11.71
CA TYR A 9 4.53 -10.33 -11.42
C TYR A 9 4.99 -9.29 -12.43
N GLN A 10 4.22 -9.11 -13.49
CA GLN A 10 4.52 -8.14 -14.54
C GLN A 10 3.96 -6.76 -14.26
N ARG A 11 2.86 -6.67 -13.51
CA ARG A 11 2.17 -5.41 -13.16
C ARG A 11 2.05 -5.30 -11.66
N ILE A 12 2.88 -4.43 -11.09
CA ILE A 12 2.98 -4.20 -9.65
C ILE A 12 2.31 -2.87 -9.31
N LEU A 13 1.27 -2.92 -8.49
CA LEU A 13 0.60 -1.74 -7.96
C LEU A 13 1.08 -1.45 -6.55
N ILE A 14 1.46 -0.20 -6.28
CA ILE A 14 1.84 0.29 -4.96
C ILE A 14 0.91 1.44 -4.60
N THR A 15 0.19 1.33 -3.48
CA THR A 15 -0.53 2.46 -2.91
C THR A 15 0.31 3.13 -1.83
N GLY A 16 0.25 4.45 -1.71
CA GLY A 16 1.12 5.19 -0.79
C GLY A 16 2.57 5.27 -1.27
N GLY A 17 2.81 5.13 -2.58
CA GLY A 17 4.17 5.08 -3.13
C GLY A 17 4.85 6.45 -3.28
N ALA A 18 4.20 7.56 -2.92
CA ALA A 18 4.83 8.85 -2.72
C ALA A 18 5.23 9.09 -1.25
N GLY A 19 4.87 8.20 -0.33
CA GLY A 19 5.31 8.24 1.06
C GLY A 19 6.74 7.71 1.26
N PHE A 20 7.25 7.79 2.49
CA PHE A 20 8.63 7.43 2.82
C PHE A 20 8.96 5.96 2.50
N ILE A 21 8.18 5.02 3.03
CA ILE A 21 8.40 3.58 2.82
C ILE A 21 8.02 3.19 1.39
N GLY A 22 6.85 3.66 0.90
CA GLY A 22 6.36 3.35 -0.43
C GLY A 22 7.29 3.85 -1.53
N GLY A 23 7.80 5.07 -1.43
CA GLY A 23 8.79 5.62 -2.37
C GLY A 23 10.10 4.83 -2.39
N CYS A 24 10.54 4.31 -1.24
CA CYS A 24 11.68 3.40 -1.16
C CYS A 24 11.39 2.08 -1.90
N LEU A 25 10.21 1.50 -1.70
CA LEU A 25 9.79 0.28 -2.40
C LEU A 25 9.73 0.50 -3.92
N VAL A 26 9.12 1.59 -4.38
CA VAL A 26 9.05 1.95 -5.81
C VAL A 26 10.46 1.98 -6.42
N ARG A 27 11.39 2.72 -5.80
CA ARG A 27 12.79 2.79 -6.29
C ARG A 27 13.47 1.42 -6.32
N LYS A 28 13.23 0.60 -5.28
CA LYS A 28 13.78 -0.75 -5.21
C LYS A 28 13.27 -1.64 -6.34
N LEU A 29 11.98 -1.59 -6.63
CA LEU A 29 11.35 -2.35 -7.70
C LEU A 29 11.84 -1.92 -9.08
N LEU A 30 11.95 -0.61 -9.33
CA LEU A 30 12.52 -0.08 -10.57
C LEU A 30 13.94 -0.57 -10.83
N ASN A 31 14.74 -0.76 -9.78
CA ASN A 31 16.13 -1.24 -9.90
C ASN A 31 16.27 -2.76 -10.00
N LYS A 32 15.32 -3.51 -9.45
CA LYS A 32 15.49 -4.95 -9.23
C LYS A 32 14.57 -5.82 -10.07
N THR A 33 13.65 -5.22 -10.81
CA THR A 33 12.70 -5.95 -11.67
C THR A 33 12.56 -5.28 -13.02
N GLU A 34 12.01 -6.01 -13.98
CA GLU A 34 11.58 -5.47 -15.29
C GLU A 34 10.05 -5.24 -15.32
N SER A 35 9.38 -5.33 -14.19
CA SER A 35 7.93 -5.17 -14.08
C SER A 35 7.49 -3.73 -14.36
N ASN A 36 6.26 -3.59 -14.81
CA ASN A 36 5.58 -2.29 -14.87
C ASN A 36 5.13 -1.89 -13.46
N ILE A 37 5.51 -0.70 -13.04
CA ILE A 37 5.27 -0.17 -11.69
C ILE A 37 4.22 0.94 -11.75
N PHE A 38 3.10 0.70 -11.07
CA PHE A 38 1.99 1.65 -10.94
C PHE A 38 1.97 2.18 -9.52
N ASN A 39 2.24 3.46 -9.37
CA ASN A 39 2.33 4.13 -8.07
C ASN A 39 1.07 4.98 -7.83
N LEU A 40 0.21 4.54 -6.92
CA LEU A 40 -0.99 5.27 -6.52
C LEU A 40 -0.75 6.04 -5.23
N ASP A 41 -1.05 7.33 -5.26
CA ASP A 41 -1.02 8.17 -4.07
C ASP A 41 -2.00 9.34 -4.21
N LYS A 42 -2.60 9.79 -3.11
CA LYS A 42 -3.47 10.98 -3.13
C LYS A 42 -2.69 12.29 -3.05
N LEU A 43 -1.38 12.24 -2.72
CA LEU A 43 -0.48 13.35 -2.44
C LEU A 43 -0.97 14.21 -1.27
N THR A 44 -0.50 13.87 -0.08
CA THR A 44 -0.71 14.64 1.13
C THR A 44 0.56 15.41 1.51
N TYR A 45 0.54 16.08 2.66
CA TYR A 45 1.70 16.75 3.23
C TYR A 45 2.92 15.84 3.44
N ALA A 46 2.70 14.53 3.59
CA ALA A 46 3.74 13.53 3.81
C ALA A 46 4.24 12.86 2.52
N SER A 47 3.76 13.32 1.36
CA SER A 47 4.05 12.71 0.06
C SER A 47 5.09 13.51 -0.70
N ASP A 48 6.11 12.80 -1.25
CA ASP A 48 7.14 13.39 -2.10
C ASP A 48 7.54 12.41 -3.22
N LEU A 49 7.55 12.89 -4.45
CA LEU A 49 8.00 12.14 -5.62
C LEU A 49 9.45 12.42 -6.01
N PHE A 50 10.13 13.31 -5.32
CA PHE A 50 11.50 13.72 -5.68
C PHE A 50 12.45 12.52 -5.76
N GLY A 51 12.42 11.64 -4.74
CA GLY A 51 13.28 10.47 -4.70
C GLY A 51 13.00 9.47 -5.85
N VAL A 52 11.73 9.27 -6.19
CA VAL A 52 11.33 8.40 -7.33
C VAL A 52 11.75 9.03 -8.66
N ASN A 53 11.47 10.32 -8.86
CA ASN A 53 11.83 11.05 -10.08
C ASN A 53 13.36 11.09 -10.28
N SER A 54 14.13 11.27 -9.20
CA SER A 54 15.59 11.22 -9.24
C SER A 54 16.10 9.84 -9.67
N GLU A 55 15.48 8.78 -9.19
CA GLU A 55 15.85 7.41 -9.56
C GLU A 55 15.50 7.10 -11.02
N LEU A 56 14.33 7.52 -11.50
CA LEU A 56 13.93 7.39 -12.91
C LEU A 56 14.92 8.08 -13.86
N LYS A 57 15.39 9.29 -13.49
CA LYS A 57 16.41 10.01 -14.26
C LYS A 57 17.74 9.22 -14.36
N LYS A 58 18.16 8.56 -13.29
CA LYS A 58 19.37 7.72 -13.27
C LYS A 58 19.23 6.47 -14.12
N LEU A 59 18.06 5.81 -14.04
CA LEU A 59 17.81 4.55 -14.74
C LEU A 59 17.49 4.74 -16.23
N GLY A 60 17.10 5.95 -16.63
CA GLY A 60 16.86 6.32 -18.03
C GLY A 60 15.53 5.82 -18.58
N VAL A 61 15.38 5.91 -19.90
CA VAL A 61 14.12 5.74 -20.65
C VAL A 61 13.42 4.41 -20.32
N LYS A 62 14.13 3.30 -20.26
CA LYS A 62 13.54 1.98 -19.97
C LYS A 62 12.79 1.94 -18.64
N ALA A 63 13.27 2.64 -17.62
CA ALA A 63 12.58 2.70 -16.32
C ALA A 63 11.39 3.66 -16.36
N VAL A 64 11.51 4.76 -17.10
CA VAL A 64 10.42 5.73 -17.30
C VAL A 64 9.24 5.06 -18.02
N ASP A 65 9.50 4.26 -19.06
CA ASP A 65 8.46 3.57 -19.84
C ASP A 65 7.68 2.53 -19.01
N ARG A 66 8.30 2.00 -17.93
CA ARG A 66 7.71 1.01 -17.03
C ARG A 66 7.06 1.62 -15.78
N TYR A 67 7.12 2.93 -15.61
CA TYR A 67 6.61 3.60 -14.42
C TYR A 67 5.44 4.50 -14.74
N GLN A 68 4.37 4.40 -13.95
CA GLN A 68 3.26 5.32 -14.00
C GLN A 68 2.87 5.79 -12.60
N PHE A 69 2.87 7.10 -12.38
CA PHE A 69 2.23 7.71 -11.22
C PHE A 69 0.74 7.99 -11.51
N ILE A 70 -0.14 7.64 -10.57
CA ILE A 70 -1.59 7.85 -10.68
C ILE A 70 -2.08 8.51 -9.40
N LYS A 71 -2.58 9.74 -9.49
CA LYS A 71 -3.13 10.46 -8.35
C LYS A 71 -4.55 10.00 -8.07
N VAL A 72 -4.74 9.24 -6.99
CA VAL A 72 -6.06 8.72 -6.55
C VAL A 72 -6.12 8.63 -5.03
N ASP A 73 -7.24 9.06 -4.45
CA ASP A 73 -7.61 8.76 -3.06
C ASP A 73 -8.34 7.41 -3.02
N LEU A 74 -7.86 6.46 -2.22
CA LEU A 74 -8.52 5.15 -2.05
C LEU A 74 -9.95 5.27 -1.49
N ALA A 75 -10.28 6.38 -0.82
CA ALA A 75 -11.64 6.66 -0.38
C ALA A 75 -12.60 6.97 -1.56
N ASN A 76 -12.08 7.22 -2.77
CA ASN A 76 -12.88 7.35 -3.99
C ASN A 76 -12.97 5.99 -4.71
N LYS A 77 -13.98 5.18 -4.36
CA LYS A 77 -14.17 3.82 -4.87
C LYS A 77 -14.30 3.76 -6.40
N ASP A 78 -14.99 4.72 -7.00
CA ASP A 78 -15.26 4.72 -8.44
C ASP A 78 -13.98 4.95 -9.24
N LEU A 79 -13.19 5.96 -8.88
CA LEU A 79 -11.89 6.20 -9.50
C LEU A 79 -10.93 5.03 -9.27
N LEU A 80 -10.89 4.49 -8.06
CA LEU A 80 -10.06 3.33 -7.74
C LEU A 80 -10.44 2.12 -8.62
N SER A 81 -11.74 1.87 -8.80
CA SER A 81 -12.22 0.77 -9.65
C SER A 81 -11.78 0.94 -11.11
N GLN A 82 -11.86 2.15 -11.65
CA GLN A 82 -11.39 2.45 -13.01
C GLN A 82 -9.88 2.21 -13.14
N VAL A 83 -9.11 2.64 -12.15
CA VAL A 83 -7.65 2.45 -12.13
C VAL A 83 -7.28 0.98 -12.06
N ILE A 84 -7.88 0.22 -11.13
CA ILE A 84 -7.60 -1.23 -11.00
C ILE A 84 -7.94 -1.97 -12.30
N LYS A 85 -9.08 -1.64 -12.94
CA LYS A 85 -9.46 -2.22 -14.23
C LYS A 85 -8.44 -1.90 -15.34
N LYS A 86 -7.90 -0.68 -15.37
CA LYS A 86 -6.90 -0.24 -16.36
C LYS A 86 -5.53 -0.87 -16.11
N VAL A 87 -5.08 -0.89 -14.85
CA VAL A 87 -3.78 -1.41 -14.44
C VAL A 87 -3.75 -2.93 -14.53
N ASP A 88 -4.85 -3.60 -14.17
CA ASP A 88 -4.99 -5.06 -14.13
C ASP A 88 -3.82 -5.74 -13.36
N PRO A 89 -3.60 -5.40 -12.07
CA PRO A 89 -2.40 -5.76 -11.34
C PRO A 89 -2.28 -7.26 -11.07
N ASP A 90 -1.04 -7.75 -10.98
CA ASP A 90 -0.71 -9.12 -10.58
C ASP A 90 -0.40 -9.20 -9.08
N ILE A 91 0.13 -8.11 -8.51
CA ILE A 91 0.37 -7.95 -7.08
C ILE A 91 0.11 -6.50 -6.66
N VAL A 92 -0.42 -6.34 -5.46
CA VAL A 92 -0.70 -5.04 -4.85
C VAL A 92 0.03 -4.92 -3.52
N PHE A 93 0.83 -3.88 -3.35
CA PHE A 93 1.39 -3.46 -2.08
C PHE A 93 0.59 -2.29 -1.53
N ASN A 94 -0.13 -2.50 -0.44
CA ASN A 94 -0.92 -1.46 0.20
C ASN A 94 -0.14 -0.82 1.35
N LEU A 95 0.47 0.35 1.07
CA LEU A 95 1.18 1.17 2.04
C LEU A 95 0.47 2.52 2.28
N ALA A 96 -0.62 2.79 1.54
CA ALA A 96 -1.38 4.02 1.73
C ALA A 96 -2.01 4.05 3.12
N ALA A 97 -1.64 5.04 3.91
CA ALA A 97 -2.21 5.32 5.23
C ALA A 97 -1.90 6.76 5.65
N GLU A 98 -2.77 7.35 6.44
CA GLU A 98 -2.36 8.42 7.36
C GLU A 98 -1.68 7.76 8.55
N SER A 99 -0.46 8.21 8.91
CA SER A 99 0.41 7.48 9.84
C SER A 99 0.96 8.30 11.01
N HIS A 100 0.61 9.59 11.11
CA HIS A 100 1.15 10.46 12.14
C HIS A 100 0.28 10.41 13.40
N VAL A 101 0.76 9.78 14.48
CA VAL A 101 -0.02 9.51 15.71
C VAL A 101 -0.63 10.78 16.30
N ASP A 102 0.19 11.83 16.54
CA ASP A 102 -0.30 13.07 17.17
C ASP A 102 -1.42 13.71 16.32
N ARG A 103 -1.26 13.74 15.00
CA ARG A 103 -2.31 14.24 14.10
C ARG A 103 -3.58 13.41 14.13
N SER A 104 -3.50 12.13 14.47
CA SER A 104 -4.70 11.30 14.61
C SER A 104 -5.53 11.65 15.85
N ILE A 105 -4.91 12.28 16.83
CA ILE A 105 -5.60 12.79 18.03
C ILE A 105 -6.35 14.09 17.69
N ASP A 106 -5.70 14.97 16.91
CA ASP A 106 -6.25 16.27 16.52
C ASP A 106 -7.37 16.14 15.47
N ASP A 107 -7.21 15.24 14.50
CA ASP A 107 -8.16 15.03 13.38
C ASP A 107 -8.31 13.53 13.04
N PRO A 108 -9.06 12.76 13.85
CA PRO A 108 -9.23 11.32 13.65
C PRO A 108 -10.05 10.96 12.40
N GLU A 109 -10.87 11.86 11.87
CA GLU A 109 -11.73 11.60 10.71
C GLU A 109 -10.90 11.29 9.46
N ILE A 110 -9.82 12.03 9.22
CA ILE A 110 -8.91 11.80 8.08
C ILE A 110 -8.32 10.39 8.15
N PHE A 111 -8.00 9.90 9.36
CA PHE A 111 -7.46 8.55 9.59
C PHE A 111 -8.51 7.47 9.32
N LEU A 112 -9.74 7.65 9.80
CA LEU A 112 -10.86 6.74 9.47
C LEU A 112 -11.06 6.67 7.96
N ARG A 113 -11.14 7.82 7.30
CA ARG A 113 -11.36 7.89 5.86
C ARG A 113 -10.23 7.21 5.07
N SER A 114 -8.97 7.50 5.38
CA SER A 114 -7.83 6.93 4.66
C SER A 114 -7.59 5.46 5.01
N ASN A 115 -7.50 5.13 6.31
CA ASN A 115 -7.03 3.83 6.74
C ASN A 115 -8.14 2.78 6.74
N VAL A 116 -9.37 3.13 7.09
CA VAL A 116 -10.48 2.17 7.15
C VAL A 116 -11.25 2.16 5.84
N ILE A 117 -11.85 3.31 5.45
CA ILE A 117 -12.67 3.36 4.22
C ILE A 117 -11.82 3.13 2.98
N GLY A 118 -10.62 3.72 2.90
CA GLY A 118 -9.68 3.49 1.80
C GLY A 118 -9.28 2.03 1.66
N SER A 119 -8.95 1.36 2.78
CA SER A 119 -8.61 -0.07 2.77
C SER A 119 -9.81 -0.94 2.41
N PHE A 120 -10.99 -0.64 2.95
CA PHE A 120 -12.23 -1.35 2.59
C PHE A 120 -12.53 -1.24 1.08
N ASN A 121 -12.47 -0.04 0.52
CA ASN A 121 -12.69 0.16 -0.92
C ASN A 121 -11.67 -0.61 -1.76
N LEU A 122 -10.39 -0.58 -1.35
CA LEU A 122 -9.34 -1.33 -2.04
C LEU A 122 -9.64 -2.83 -2.03
N LEU A 123 -10.01 -3.40 -0.89
CA LEU A 123 -10.37 -4.82 -0.76
C LEU A 123 -11.56 -5.18 -1.65
N GLU A 124 -12.63 -4.39 -1.64
CA GLU A 124 -13.81 -4.63 -2.47
C GLU A 124 -13.50 -4.60 -3.96
N VAL A 125 -12.72 -3.61 -4.40
CA VAL A 125 -12.33 -3.48 -5.80
C VAL A 125 -11.38 -4.61 -6.21
N LEU A 126 -10.43 -4.98 -5.36
CA LEU A 126 -9.52 -6.11 -5.61
C LEU A 126 -10.23 -7.46 -5.57
N ARG A 127 -11.24 -7.65 -4.71
CA ARG A 127 -12.08 -8.85 -4.73
C ARG A 127 -12.78 -8.99 -6.08
N SER A 128 -13.42 -7.91 -6.55
CA SER A 128 -14.08 -7.90 -7.87
C SER A 128 -13.10 -8.10 -9.04
N HIS A 129 -11.86 -7.63 -8.90
CA HIS A 129 -10.78 -7.89 -9.85
C HIS A 129 -10.37 -9.36 -9.83
N TYR A 130 -10.09 -9.91 -8.64
CA TYR A 130 -9.68 -11.29 -8.43
C TYR A 130 -10.70 -12.29 -9.00
N GLU A 131 -12.00 -12.05 -8.80
CA GLU A 131 -13.06 -12.92 -9.31
C GLU A 131 -13.00 -13.08 -10.84
N LYS A 132 -12.54 -12.07 -11.56
CA LYS A 132 -12.44 -12.03 -13.04
C LYS A 132 -11.12 -12.58 -13.59
N LEU A 133 -10.12 -12.83 -12.74
CA LEU A 133 -8.85 -13.39 -13.17
C LEU A 133 -9.00 -14.83 -13.66
N SER A 134 -8.12 -15.24 -14.58
CA SER A 134 -7.98 -16.65 -14.96
C SER A 134 -7.54 -17.50 -13.77
N PHE A 135 -7.79 -18.80 -13.82
CA PHE A 135 -7.36 -19.74 -12.79
C PHE A 135 -5.84 -19.63 -12.50
N GLU A 136 -5.04 -19.53 -13.54
CA GLU A 136 -3.59 -19.36 -13.43
C GLU A 136 -3.22 -18.07 -12.67
N ARG A 137 -3.78 -16.91 -13.06
CA ARG A 137 -3.50 -15.64 -12.40
C ARG A 137 -3.98 -15.61 -10.95
N LYS A 138 -5.10 -16.25 -10.63
CA LYS A 138 -5.59 -16.39 -9.26
C LYS A 138 -4.58 -17.09 -8.36
N SER A 139 -3.85 -18.07 -8.87
CA SER A 139 -2.90 -18.87 -8.07
C SER A 139 -1.73 -18.04 -7.55
N PHE A 140 -1.33 -16.99 -8.27
CA PHE A 140 -0.22 -16.12 -7.87
C PHE A 140 -0.61 -14.67 -7.50
N PHE A 141 -1.85 -14.24 -7.73
CA PHE A 141 -2.29 -12.90 -7.29
C PHE A 141 -2.08 -12.72 -5.77
N ARG A 142 -1.53 -11.58 -5.37
CA ARG A 142 -1.29 -11.27 -3.96
C ARG A 142 -1.64 -9.83 -3.63
N LEU A 143 -2.25 -9.66 -2.47
CA LEU A 143 -2.31 -8.37 -1.76
C LEU A 143 -1.36 -8.44 -0.57
N HIS A 144 -0.39 -7.55 -0.53
CA HIS A 144 0.50 -7.35 0.61
C HIS A 144 0.09 -6.08 1.34
N HIS A 145 -0.58 -6.23 2.49
CA HIS A 145 -1.02 -5.11 3.32
C HIS A 145 0.02 -4.82 4.40
N VAL A 146 0.47 -3.58 4.48
CA VAL A 146 1.46 -3.15 5.49
C VAL A 146 0.73 -2.58 6.70
N SER A 147 0.93 -3.22 7.84
CA SER A 147 0.42 -2.81 9.14
C SER A 147 1.49 -2.08 9.99
N THR A 148 1.29 -2.04 11.27
CA THR A 148 2.18 -1.43 12.27
C THR A 148 2.16 -2.25 13.56
N ASP A 149 3.25 -2.23 14.31
CA ASP A 149 3.30 -2.83 15.66
C ASP A 149 2.46 -2.06 16.69
N GLU A 150 2.08 -0.83 16.41
CA GLU A 150 1.19 -0.03 17.28
C GLU A 150 -0.22 -0.63 17.43
N VAL A 151 -0.62 -1.56 16.56
CA VAL A 151 -1.88 -2.32 16.73
C VAL A 151 -1.87 -3.17 18.00
N TYR A 152 -0.70 -3.48 18.55
CA TYR A 152 -0.52 -4.22 19.78
C TYR A 152 -0.50 -3.32 21.04
N GLY A 153 -0.51 -1.99 20.86
CA GLY A 153 -0.49 -1.02 21.95
C GLY A 153 0.92 -0.70 22.45
N SER A 154 1.04 -0.40 23.75
CA SER A 154 2.32 -0.04 24.36
C SER A 154 3.01 -1.23 25.00
N ALA A 155 4.26 -1.46 24.65
CA ALA A 155 5.09 -2.48 25.28
C ALA A 155 5.43 -2.09 26.74
N LYS A 156 5.28 -3.03 27.67
CA LYS A 156 5.62 -2.81 29.09
C LYS A 156 7.02 -3.32 29.40
N GLY A 157 7.87 -2.43 29.92
CA GLY A 157 9.23 -2.77 30.32
C GLY A 157 10.08 -3.26 29.14
N LYS A 158 10.65 -4.49 29.24
CA LYS A 158 11.46 -5.12 28.19
C LYS A 158 10.67 -6.09 27.30
N SER A 159 9.34 -6.12 27.41
CA SER A 159 8.49 -7.00 26.57
C SER A 159 8.59 -6.63 25.09
N LYS A 160 8.44 -7.65 24.23
CA LYS A 160 8.40 -7.49 22.77
C LYS A 160 7.08 -8.03 22.27
N PHE A 161 6.57 -7.44 21.19
CA PHE A 161 5.42 -7.95 20.48
C PHE A 161 5.80 -9.13 19.57
N SER A 162 4.83 -9.97 19.32
CA SER A 162 4.91 -11.05 18.34
C SER A 162 3.57 -11.14 17.61
N GLU A 163 3.49 -11.97 16.58
CA GLU A 163 2.27 -12.19 15.80
C GLU A 163 1.14 -12.84 16.63
N LYS A 164 1.44 -13.34 17.84
CA LYS A 164 0.47 -13.90 18.79
C LYS A 164 -0.03 -12.88 19.82
N THR A 165 0.56 -11.68 19.85
CA THR A 165 0.15 -10.62 20.77
C THR A 165 -1.27 -10.16 20.41
N PRO A 166 -2.22 -10.11 21.38
CA PRO A 166 -3.53 -9.55 21.13
C PRO A 166 -3.47 -8.08 20.72
N TYR A 167 -4.36 -7.66 19.84
CA TYR A 167 -4.49 -6.25 19.49
C TYR A 167 -5.01 -5.44 20.68
N ASN A 168 -4.35 -4.33 20.96
CA ASN A 168 -4.71 -3.40 22.02
C ASN A 168 -4.32 -1.96 21.63
N PRO A 169 -4.83 -1.45 20.49
CA PRO A 169 -4.49 -0.12 19.99
C PRO A 169 -4.88 0.97 21.00
N ASN A 170 -4.06 2.00 21.13
CA ASN A 170 -4.23 3.07 22.12
C ASN A 170 -4.17 4.48 21.52
N SER A 171 -4.26 4.62 20.21
CA SER A 171 -4.43 5.88 19.50
C SER A 171 -5.46 5.74 18.37
N PRO A 172 -6.06 6.83 17.85
CA PRO A 172 -6.93 6.77 16.69
C PRO A 172 -6.21 6.19 15.46
N TYR A 173 -4.92 6.52 15.25
CA TYR A 173 -4.10 5.90 14.20
C TYR A 173 -4.04 4.38 14.37
N SER A 174 -3.57 3.89 15.51
CA SER A 174 -3.40 2.45 15.73
C SER A 174 -4.75 1.70 15.69
N ALA A 175 -5.83 2.32 16.17
CA ALA A 175 -7.18 1.76 16.08
C ALA A 175 -7.65 1.62 14.62
N THR A 176 -7.39 2.62 13.76
CA THR A 176 -7.74 2.56 12.34
C THR A 176 -6.88 1.52 11.59
N LYS A 177 -5.60 1.35 11.95
CA LYS A 177 -4.75 0.31 11.40
C LYS A 177 -5.18 -1.10 11.84
N ALA A 178 -5.52 -1.29 13.12
CA ALA A 178 -6.09 -2.54 13.61
C ALA A 178 -7.41 -2.89 12.89
N SER A 179 -8.27 -1.89 12.65
CA SER A 179 -9.51 -2.07 11.89
C SER A 179 -9.24 -2.53 10.46
N SER A 180 -8.28 -1.92 9.76
CA SER A 180 -7.90 -2.36 8.40
C SER A 180 -7.30 -3.77 8.38
N ASP A 181 -6.51 -4.15 9.38
CA ASP A 181 -6.00 -5.52 9.50
C ASP A 181 -7.11 -6.55 9.68
N HIS A 182 -8.13 -6.22 10.48
CA HIS A 182 -9.31 -7.09 10.63
C HIS A 182 -10.10 -7.22 9.31
N LEU A 183 -10.27 -6.13 8.55
CA LEU A 183 -10.90 -6.18 7.23
C LEU A 183 -10.11 -7.06 6.23
N VAL A 184 -8.78 -6.99 6.27
CA VAL A 184 -7.93 -7.82 5.39
C VAL A 184 -8.01 -9.31 5.74
N ARG A 185 -8.23 -9.64 7.02
CA ARG A 185 -8.37 -11.03 7.48
C ARG A 185 -9.75 -11.63 7.22
N ALA A 186 -10.79 -10.81 7.23
CA ALA A 186 -12.18 -11.22 7.02
C ALA A 186 -12.47 -11.57 5.57
#